data_d94646f831ba149ff5011ef5acaf804c
#
_entry.id   d94646f831ba149ff5011ef5acaf804c
#
_cell.length_a   1.000
_cell.length_b   1.000
_cell.length_c   1.000
_cell.angle_alpha   90.00
_cell.angle_beta   90.00
_cell.angle_gamma   90.00
#
_symmetry.space_group_name_H-M   'P 1'
#
loop_
_entity.id
_entity.type
_entity.pdbx_description
1 polymer ?
#
loop_
_entity_poly.entity_id
_entity_poly.type
_entity_poly.pdbx_seq_one_letter_code
_entity_poly.pdbx_strand_id
1 'polypeptide(L)'
;KSAIIFDEVQLAPKARQAIKYLVKDGRYDYIETGSLIFIRENVKNIVIPSEERHINMYPLDFEEFAIALEEDLLVEYIKKCFEKREPLERSMHNQAMLLFHQYMLVGGMPMSVVTFIESKKDFTEADREKRDILKLYREDIMKIDAKYRSKVLAIYDQIPGFLSQHEKRVIFKKLQDGSYADQYEETFFWLSDSMISNECFLCNDPNVGLSLNETRSYVKCYMGDTGLLVSHAFDENELLEDEVYKQILAGKLQINEGMLYENAIAQMLVANGHKLYFYTHYNENKHRNDMEIDFIISNNRRLKYKMFPIEVKSGKQYKTTSLNNFREKYKECIGESYIIHSRNLIVKDGIICIPPYMTMNI
;
A
#
# COMPACT_ATOMS: atom_id res chain seq x y z
N LYS A 1 -31.94 -15.16 1.97
CA LYS A 1 -32.31 -13.86 2.55
C LYS A 1 -31.96 -12.77 1.52
N SER A 2 -32.75 -11.68 1.50
CA SER A 2 -32.39 -10.49 0.73
C SER A 2 -31.51 -9.57 1.56
N ALA A 3 -30.59 -8.83 0.90
CA ALA A 3 -29.77 -7.83 1.57
C ALA A 3 -30.38 -6.43 1.38
N ILE A 4 -30.22 -5.58 2.39
CA ILE A 4 -30.52 -4.14 2.34
C ILE A 4 -29.19 -3.41 2.49
N ILE A 5 -28.90 -2.51 1.54
CA ILE A 5 -27.68 -1.71 1.53
C ILE A 5 -28.04 -0.28 1.93
N PHE A 6 -27.37 0.21 2.98
CA PHE A 6 -27.38 1.63 3.36
C PHE A 6 -26.11 2.27 2.82
N ASP A 7 -26.26 2.94 1.69
CA ASP A 7 -25.16 3.64 1.06
C ASP A 7 -24.91 5.00 1.72
N GLU A 8 -23.63 5.40 1.86
CA GLU A 8 -23.23 6.66 2.51
C GLU A 8 -23.87 6.87 3.89
N VAL A 9 -23.82 5.85 4.74
CA VAL A 9 -24.52 5.80 6.04
C VAL A 9 -24.13 6.95 6.97
N GLN A 10 -22.95 7.57 6.81
CA GLN A 10 -22.54 8.76 7.56
C GLN A 10 -23.45 9.98 7.33
N LEU A 11 -24.18 10.03 6.21
CA LEU A 11 -25.16 11.06 5.93
C LEU A 11 -26.49 10.85 6.68
N ALA A 12 -26.70 9.63 7.22
CA ALA A 12 -27.93 9.25 7.92
C ALA A 12 -27.62 8.60 9.30
N PRO A 13 -27.07 9.34 10.28
CA PRO A 13 -26.67 8.78 11.58
C PRO A 13 -27.78 8.02 12.32
N LYS A 14 -29.07 8.45 12.13
CA LYS A 14 -30.24 7.77 12.70
C LYS A 14 -30.48 6.39 12.08
N ALA A 15 -30.18 6.19 10.79
CA ALA A 15 -30.26 4.89 10.14
C ALA A 15 -29.27 3.93 10.79
N ARG A 16 -28.04 4.37 11.04
CA ARG A 16 -27.02 3.58 11.73
C ARG A 16 -27.43 3.18 13.14
N GLN A 17 -28.07 4.06 13.92
CA GLN A 17 -28.61 3.69 15.22
C GLN A 17 -29.70 2.61 15.14
N ALA A 18 -30.48 2.59 14.05
CA ALA A 18 -31.55 1.62 13.85
C ALA A 18 -31.05 0.21 13.49
N ILE A 19 -29.81 0.06 12.97
CA ILE A 19 -29.24 -1.22 12.52
C ILE A 19 -29.36 -2.30 13.60
N LYS A 20 -29.04 -1.99 14.85
CA LYS A 20 -29.16 -2.93 15.97
C LYS A 20 -30.57 -3.56 16.07
N TYR A 21 -31.60 -2.77 15.87
CA TYR A 21 -32.97 -3.24 15.92
C TYR A 21 -33.34 -4.01 14.65
N LEU A 22 -32.85 -3.59 13.51
CA LEU A 22 -33.06 -4.24 12.22
C LEU A 22 -32.39 -5.62 12.17
N VAL A 23 -31.16 -5.73 12.67
CA VAL A 23 -30.45 -7.02 12.78
C VAL A 23 -31.18 -7.97 13.73
N LYS A 24 -31.71 -7.47 14.87
CA LYS A 24 -32.50 -8.26 15.81
C LYS A 24 -33.81 -8.78 15.21
N ASP A 25 -34.45 -8.02 14.32
CA ASP A 25 -35.65 -8.43 13.57
C ASP A 25 -35.37 -9.61 12.63
N GLY A 26 -34.15 -9.74 12.11
CA GLY A 26 -33.63 -10.94 11.42
C GLY A 26 -34.23 -11.23 10.05
N ARG A 27 -35.03 -10.37 9.45
CA ARG A 27 -35.65 -10.55 8.13
C ARG A 27 -34.69 -10.43 6.98
N TYR A 28 -33.69 -9.55 7.11
CA TYR A 28 -32.75 -9.20 6.06
C TYR A 28 -31.31 -9.26 6.58
N ASP A 29 -30.36 -9.36 5.66
CA ASP A 29 -28.97 -9.08 5.92
C ASP A 29 -28.70 -7.60 5.58
N TYR A 30 -27.90 -6.90 6.39
CA TYR A 30 -27.68 -5.46 6.24
C TYR A 30 -26.22 -5.20 5.90
N ILE A 31 -25.99 -4.32 4.94
CA ILE A 31 -24.67 -3.85 4.51
C ILE A 31 -24.70 -2.32 4.63
N GLU A 32 -23.70 -1.75 5.28
CA GLU A 32 -23.47 -0.32 5.34
C GLU A 32 -22.24 0.03 4.56
N THR A 33 -22.30 1.04 3.70
CA THR A 33 -21.15 1.63 3.06
C THR A 33 -20.95 3.06 3.54
N GLY A 34 -19.72 3.55 3.44
CA GLY A 34 -19.41 4.93 3.76
C GLY A 34 -17.92 5.15 4.02
N SER A 35 -17.50 6.40 3.91
CA SER A 35 -16.15 6.82 4.28
C SER A 35 -15.94 6.69 5.79
N LEU A 36 -14.90 5.97 6.20
CA LEU A 36 -14.60 5.69 7.61
C LEU A 36 -14.40 6.98 8.43
N ILE A 37 -13.84 8.01 7.82
CA ILE A 37 -13.58 9.32 8.44
C ILE A 37 -14.85 10.00 8.87
N PHE A 38 -15.79 10.14 7.94
CA PHE A 38 -17.07 10.80 8.20
C PHE A 38 -17.93 9.97 9.13
N ILE A 39 -17.81 8.64 9.09
CA ILE A 39 -18.47 7.76 10.05
C ILE A 39 -17.97 8.07 11.47
N ARG A 40 -16.67 8.19 11.72
CA ARG A 40 -16.13 8.48 13.07
C ARG A 40 -16.46 9.89 13.56
N GLU A 41 -16.42 10.90 12.70
CA GLU A 41 -16.78 12.26 13.09
C GLU A 41 -18.27 12.41 13.44
N ASN A 42 -19.15 11.82 12.64
CA ASN A 42 -20.60 11.90 12.83
C ASN A 42 -21.14 10.98 13.92
N VAL A 43 -20.36 10.00 14.40
CA VAL A 43 -20.77 9.06 15.45
C VAL A 43 -20.16 9.32 16.83
N LYS A 44 -19.50 10.45 17.06
CA LYS A 44 -18.97 10.80 18.39
C LYS A 44 -20.00 10.67 19.53
N ASN A 45 -21.29 10.69 19.20
CA ASN A 45 -22.40 10.57 20.15
C ASN A 45 -23.33 9.36 19.87
N ILE A 46 -22.91 8.39 19.06
CA ILE A 46 -23.72 7.24 18.67
C ILE A 46 -23.07 5.96 19.19
N VAL A 47 -23.84 5.11 19.86
CA VAL A 47 -23.39 3.79 20.28
C VAL A 47 -23.32 2.92 19.03
N ILE A 48 -22.10 2.52 18.64
CA ILE A 48 -21.87 1.59 17.53
C ILE A 48 -22.42 0.23 17.94
N PRO A 49 -23.28 -0.43 17.14
CA PRO A 49 -23.77 -1.75 17.42
C PRO A 49 -22.60 -2.76 17.49
N SER A 50 -22.64 -3.65 18.49
CA SER A 50 -21.63 -4.74 18.64
C SER A 50 -21.78 -5.85 17.60
N GLU A 51 -22.82 -5.79 16.79
CA GLU A 51 -23.20 -6.74 15.77
C GLU A 51 -22.58 -6.46 14.40
N GLU A 52 -21.78 -5.38 14.28
CA GLU A 52 -21.13 -4.98 13.03
C GLU A 52 -19.81 -5.75 12.79
N ARG A 53 -19.58 -6.14 11.54
CA ARG A 53 -18.29 -6.60 11.04
C ARG A 53 -17.74 -5.59 10.04
N HIS A 54 -16.62 -4.97 10.37
CA HIS A 54 -15.95 -4.05 9.47
C HIS A 54 -15.18 -4.80 8.38
N ILE A 55 -15.33 -4.33 7.14
CA ILE A 55 -14.58 -4.79 5.97
C ILE A 55 -13.97 -3.55 5.32
N ASN A 56 -12.66 -3.52 5.23
CA ASN A 56 -11.95 -2.47 4.53
C ASN A 56 -11.94 -2.78 3.02
N MET A 57 -12.36 -1.80 2.21
CA MET A 57 -12.30 -1.88 0.74
C MET A 57 -11.07 -1.13 0.28
N TYR A 58 -10.02 -1.89 -0.06
CA TYR A 58 -8.79 -1.35 -0.62
C TYR A 58 -8.93 -1.13 -2.14
N PRO A 59 -8.08 -0.29 -2.76
CA PRO A 59 -7.91 -0.32 -4.21
C PRO A 59 -7.59 -1.74 -4.69
N LEU A 60 -7.95 -2.09 -5.90
CA LEU A 60 -7.65 -3.40 -6.48
C LEU A 60 -6.15 -3.69 -6.33
N ASP A 61 -5.82 -4.89 -5.91
CA ASP A 61 -4.45 -5.37 -5.93
C ASP A 61 -4.05 -5.85 -7.35
N PHE A 62 -2.84 -6.37 -7.50
CA PHE A 62 -2.38 -6.84 -8.81
C PHE A 62 -3.20 -8.04 -9.32
N GLU A 63 -3.63 -8.93 -8.44
CA GLU A 63 -4.47 -10.07 -8.82
C GLU A 63 -5.82 -9.61 -9.37
N GLU A 64 -6.50 -8.74 -8.64
CA GLU A 64 -7.80 -8.18 -9.02
C GLU A 64 -7.70 -7.35 -10.31
N PHE A 65 -6.63 -6.56 -10.46
CA PHE A 65 -6.33 -5.82 -11.69
C PHE A 65 -6.15 -6.76 -12.90
N ALA A 66 -5.37 -7.84 -12.73
CA ALA A 66 -5.12 -8.81 -13.78
C ALA A 66 -6.42 -9.54 -14.20
N ILE A 67 -7.25 -9.93 -13.23
CA ILE A 67 -8.57 -10.53 -13.47
C ILE A 67 -9.48 -9.54 -14.21
N ALA A 68 -9.49 -8.26 -13.83
CA ALA A 68 -10.27 -7.24 -14.54
C ALA A 68 -9.85 -7.08 -16.02
N LEU A 69 -8.60 -7.41 -16.36
CA LEU A 69 -8.08 -7.43 -17.74
C LEU A 69 -8.21 -8.80 -18.41
N GLU A 70 -9.00 -9.72 -17.86
CA GLU A 70 -9.25 -11.09 -18.39
C GLU A 70 -7.98 -11.99 -18.42
N GLU A 71 -7.03 -11.77 -17.50
CA GLU A 71 -5.77 -12.54 -17.39
C GLU A 71 -5.82 -13.61 -16.27
N ASP A 72 -7.00 -14.19 -16.01
CA ASP A 72 -7.25 -15.18 -14.94
C ASP A 72 -6.30 -16.38 -15.02
N LEU A 73 -6.07 -16.90 -16.24
CA LEU A 73 -5.18 -18.04 -16.46
C LEU A 73 -3.73 -17.73 -16.10
N LEU A 74 -3.28 -16.51 -16.36
CA LEU A 74 -1.94 -16.04 -15.97
C LEU A 74 -1.83 -15.96 -14.47
N VAL A 75 -2.84 -15.43 -13.79
CA VAL A 75 -2.92 -15.36 -12.32
C VAL A 75 -2.83 -16.75 -11.68
N GLU A 76 -3.64 -17.71 -12.16
CA GLU A 76 -3.57 -19.09 -11.68
C GLU A 76 -2.20 -19.73 -11.91
N TYR A 77 -1.57 -19.46 -13.04
CA TYR A 77 -0.24 -19.99 -13.34
C TYR A 77 0.83 -19.38 -12.42
N ILE A 78 0.76 -18.08 -12.15
CA ILE A 78 1.64 -17.39 -11.20
C ILE A 78 1.52 -18.03 -9.81
N LYS A 79 0.29 -18.25 -9.31
CA LYS A 79 0.04 -18.90 -8.01
C LYS A 79 0.66 -20.29 -7.94
N LYS A 80 0.45 -21.12 -8.95
CA LYS A 80 1.02 -22.48 -9.02
C LYS A 80 2.55 -22.46 -9.01
N CYS A 81 3.18 -21.54 -9.76
CA CYS A 81 4.64 -21.38 -9.76
C CYS A 81 5.15 -20.91 -8.39
N PHE A 82 4.46 -19.97 -7.75
CA PHE A 82 4.83 -19.50 -6.40
C PHE A 82 4.75 -20.62 -5.36
N GLU A 83 3.68 -21.41 -5.34
CA GLU A 83 3.50 -22.53 -4.41
C GLU A 83 4.61 -23.59 -4.56
N LYS A 84 4.98 -23.89 -5.81
CA LYS A 84 6.03 -24.87 -6.12
C LYS A 84 7.45 -24.32 -6.01
N ARG A 85 7.61 -23.01 -5.82
CA ARG A 85 8.90 -22.32 -5.86
C ARG A 85 9.63 -22.50 -7.21
N GLU A 86 8.88 -22.54 -8.30
CA GLU A 86 9.37 -22.70 -9.66
C GLU A 86 9.26 -21.38 -10.45
N PRO A 87 10.24 -21.07 -11.34
CA PRO A 87 10.14 -19.90 -12.19
C PRO A 87 9.02 -20.05 -13.23
N LEU A 88 8.42 -18.93 -13.64
CA LEU A 88 7.54 -18.92 -14.79
C LEU A 88 8.34 -19.19 -16.08
N GLU A 89 7.66 -19.69 -17.10
CA GLU A 89 8.20 -19.66 -18.45
C GLU A 89 8.53 -18.21 -18.86
N ARG A 90 9.60 -18.01 -19.63
CA ARG A 90 10.14 -16.68 -19.95
C ARG A 90 9.10 -15.76 -20.60
N SER A 91 8.27 -16.30 -21.52
CA SER A 91 7.19 -15.56 -22.18
C SER A 91 6.15 -15.08 -21.17
N MET A 92 5.71 -15.97 -20.27
CA MET A 92 4.73 -15.67 -19.23
C MET A 92 5.29 -14.68 -18.18
N HIS A 93 6.56 -14.82 -17.81
CA HIS A 93 7.23 -13.85 -16.94
C HIS A 93 7.23 -12.45 -17.56
N ASN A 94 7.58 -12.32 -18.84
CA ASN A 94 7.59 -11.03 -19.52
C ASN A 94 6.18 -10.43 -19.62
N GLN A 95 5.15 -11.25 -19.90
CA GLN A 95 3.76 -10.81 -19.90
C GLN A 95 3.32 -10.32 -18.52
N ALA A 96 3.60 -11.08 -17.47
CA ALA A 96 3.26 -10.70 -16.09
C ALA A 96 3.99 -9.43 -15.65
N MET A 97 5.26 -9.23 -16.04
CA MET A 97 6.01 -8.00 -15.78
C MET A 97 5.41 -6.79 -16.49
N LEU A 98 5.01 -6.95 -17.77
CA LEU A 98 4.34 -5.87 -18.51
C LEU A 98 3.02 -5.49 -17.83
N LEU A 99 2.23 -6.48 -17.45
CA LEU A 99 0.95 -6.28 -16.76
C LEU A 99 1.16 -5.59 -15.40
N PHE A 100 2.21 -5.98 -14.65
CA PHE A 100 2.55 -5.32 -13.38
C PHE A 100 2.98 -3.86 -13.58
N HIS A 101 3.73 -3.55 -14.64
CA HIS A 101 4.06 -2.17 -14.98
C HIS A 101 2.81 -1.35 -15.34
N GLN A 102 1.85 -1.95 -16.08
CA GLN A 102 0.56 -1.30 -16.35
C GLN A 102 -0.19 -1.04 -15.02
N TYR A 103 -0.24 -2.02 -14.12
CA TYR A 103 -0.83 -1.86 -12.80
C TYR A 103 -0.22 -0.70 -12.01
N MET A 104 1.10 -0.58 -11.97
CA MET A 104 1.75 0.55 -11.28
C MET A 104 1.35 1.91 -11.85
N LEU A 105 1.09 2.01 -13.15
CA LEU A 105 0.75 3.28 -13.81
C LEU A 105 -0.74 3.61 -13.75
N VAL A 106 -1.61 2.61 -13.91
CA VAL A 106 -3.07 2.77 -13.86
C VAL A 106 -3.55 2.85 -12.41
N GLY A 107 -2.94 2.06 -11.53
CA GLY A 107 -3.37 1.86 -10.15
C GLY A 107 -4.49 0.81 -10.02
N GLY A 108 -5.02 0.70 -8.80
CA GLY A 108 -6.12 -0.18 -8.46
C GLY A 108 -7.44 0.54 -8.19
N MET A 109 -7.53 1.85 -8.44
CA MET A 109 -8.81 2.56 -8.30
C MET A 109 -9.81 2.06 -9.34
N PRO A 110 -10.99 1.50 -8.93
CA PRO A 110 -11.89 0.81 -9.87
C PRO A 110 -12.24 1.64 -11.09
N MET A 111 -12.53 2.94 -10.92
CA MET A 111 -12.89 3.83 -12.02
C MET A 111 -11.74 4.01 -13.01
N SER A 112 -10.51 4.20 -12.50
CA SER A 112 -9.31 4.27 -13.35
C SER A 112 -9.10 2.98 -14.16
N VAL A 113 -9.32 1.81 -13.55
CA VAL A 113 -9.17 0.52 -14.21
C VAL A 113 -10.25 0.32 -15.28
N VAL A 114 -11.51 0.61 -14.97
CA VAL A 114 -12.61 0.53 -15.94
C VAL A 114 -12.35 1.45 -17.15
N THR A 115 -12.00 2.71 -16.89
CA THR A 115 -11.70 3.68 -17.94
C THR A 115 -10.52 3.22 -18.80
N PHE A 116 -9.46 2.65 -18.19
CA PHE A 116 -8.34 2.09 -18.94
C PHE A 116 -8.75 0.95 -19.86
N ILE A 117 -9.63 0.06 -19.41
CA ILE A 117 -10.14 -1.06 -20.22
C ILE A 117 -11.03 -0.54 -21.36
N GLU A 118 -12.00 0.31 -21.07
CA GLU A 118 -12.98 0.83 -22.04
C GLU A 118 -12.33 1.73 -23.11
N SER A 119 -11.30 2.49 -22.74
CA SER A 119 -10.52 3.32 -23.67
C SER A 119 -9.50 2.53 -24.51
N LYS A 120 -9.52 1.19 -24.46
CA LYS A 120 -8.56 0.31 -25.16
C LYS A 120 -7.11 0.52 -24.69
N LYS A 121 -6.94 0.63 -23.38
CA LYS A 121 -5.66 0.78 -22.69
C LYS A 121 -4.99 2.15 -22.92
N ASP A 122 -5.78 3.21 -23.01
CA ASP A 122 -5.29 4.59 -23.04
C ASP A 122 -4.99 5.08 -21.63
N PHE A 123 -3.73 5.37 -21.36
CA PHE A 123 -3.28 5.86 -20.05
C PHE A 123 -3.73 7.30 -19.77
N THR A 124 -3.94 8.13 -20.80
CA THR A 124 -4.40 9.53 -20.61
C THR A 124 -5.79 9.57 -20.00
N GLU A 125 -6.70 8.72 -20.49
CA GLU A 125 -8.05 8.66 -19.95
C GLU A 125 -8.04 8.14 -18.49
N ALA A 126 -7.23 7.13 -18.19
CA ALA A 126 -7.04 6.66 -16.82
C ALA A 126 -6.40 7.74 -15.91
N ASP A 127 -5.48 8.57 -16.44
CA ASP A 127 -4.88 9.68 -15.68
C ASP A 127 -5.90 10.76 -15.32
N ARG A 128 -6.85 11.03 -16.21
CA ARG A 128 -7.95 11.96 -15.95
C ARG A 128 -8.76 11.53 -14.73
N GLU A 129 -9.18 10.26 -14.68
CA GLU A 129 -9.89 9.71 -13.53
C GLU A 129 -9.07 9.80 -12.23
N LYS A 130 -7.79 9.48 -12.29
CA LYS A 130 -6.89 9.58 -11.12
C LYS A 130 -6.78 11.01 -10.60
N ARG A 131 -6.69 12.01 -11.49
CA ARG A 131 -6.64 13.42 -11.10
C ARG A 131 -7.93 13.90 -10.47
N ASP A 132 -9.07 13.44 -10.95
CA ASP A 132 -10.36 13.73 -10.32
C ASP A 132 -10.44 13.12 -8.91
N ILE A 133 -9.95 11.90 -8.70
CA ILE A 133 -9.84 11.29 -7.38
C ILE A 133 -8.90 12.10 -6.46
N LEU A 134 -7.73 12.51 -6.94
CA LEU A 134 -6.80 13.34 -6.15
C LEU A 134 -7.43 14.68 -5.73
N LYS A 135 -8.22 15.27 -6.63
CA LYS A 135 -8.98 16.48 -6.33
C LYS A 135 -10.03 16.24 -5.25
N LEU A 136 -10.78 15.14 -5.31
CA LEU A 136 -11.73 14.74 -4.28
C LEU A 136 -11.04 14.52 -2.92
N TYR A 137 -9.88 13.87 -2.89
CA TYR A 137 -9.10 13.72 -1.65
C TYR A 137 -8.72 15.08 -1.05
N ARG A 138 -8.31 16.03 -1.88
CA ARG A 138 -8.01 17.40 -1.43
C ARG A 138 -9.25 18.11 -0.88
N GLU A 139 -10.38 17.96 -1.53
CA GLU A 139 -11.67 18.52 -1.06
C GLU A 139 -12.10 17.90 0.28
N ASP A 140 -11.88 16.61 0.48
CA ASP A 140 -12.17 15.93 1.75
C ASP A 140 -11.23 16.38 2.87
N ILE A 141 -9.94 16.54 2.58
CA ILE A 141 -9.00 17.13 3.53
C ILE A 141 -9.44 18.56 3.94
N MET A 142 -10.01 19.33 3.02
CA MET A 142 -10.50 20.68 3.35
C MET A 142 -11.71 20.71 4.30
N LYS A 143 -12.42 19.59 4.46
CA LYS A 143 -13.58 19.46 5.36
C LYS A 143 -13.20 19.16 6.82
N ILE A 144 -11.96 18.71 7.08
CA ILE A 144 -11.52 18.39 8.46
C ILE A 144 -11.28 19.65 9.30
N ASP A 145 -11.19 19.46 10.61
CA ASP A 145 -10.93 20.53 11.57
C ASP A 145 -9.69 21.37 11.14
N ALA A 146 -9.85 22.69 11.15
CA ALA A 146 -8.81 23.64 10.75
C ALA A 146 -7.48 23.44 11.47
N LYS A 147 -7.51 22.92 12.71
CA LYS A 147 -6.31 22.61 13.53
C LYS A 147 -5.40 21.58 12.88
N TYR A 148 -5.96 20.59 12.18
CA TYR A 148 -5.21 19.47 11.57
C TYR A 148 -5.01 19.63 10.07
N ARG A 149 -5.89 20.35 9.40
CA ARG A 149 -5.95 20.50 7.94
C ARG A 149 -4.63 20.84 7.29
N SER A 150 -3.93 21.85 7.79
CA SER A 150 -2.64 22.28 7.23
C SER A 150 -1.56 21.21 7.32
N LYS A 151 -1.57 20.44 8.40
CA LYS A 151 -0.61 19.34 8.61
C LYS A 151 -0.91 18.15 7.71
N VAL A 152 -2.20 17.81 7.55
CA VAL A 152 -2.64 16.74 6.64
C VAL A 152 -2.27 17.08 5.20
N LEU A 153 -2.57 18.30 4.75
CA LEU A 153 -2.19 18.77 3.42
C LEU A 153 -0.66 18.74 3.23
N ALA A 154 0.11 19.22 4.23
CA ALA A 154 1.56 19.25 4.14
C ALA A 154 2.17 17.85 3.97
N ILE A 155 1.65 16.82 4.67
CA ILE A 155 2.11 15.45 4.47
C ILE A 155 1.63 14.91 3.12
N TYR A 156 0.34 15.07 2.81
CA TYR A 156 -0.26 14.59 1.56
C TYR A 156 0.51 15.11 0.35
N ASP A 157 0.77 16.41 0.27
CA ASP A 157 1.49 17.04 -0.83
C ASP A 157 2.95 16.57 -0.93
N GLN A 158 3.56 16.17 0.17
CA GLN A 158 4.96 15.75 0.21
C GLN A 158 5.16 14.22 0.10
N ILE A 159 4.09 13.40 0.01
CA ILE A 159 4.23 11.94 -0.16
C ILE A 159 5.19 11.59 -1.30
N PRO A 160 5.02 12.10 -2.54
CA PRO A 160 5.95 11.78 -3.63
C PRO A 160 7.39 12.24 -3.32
N GLY A 161 7.53 13.42 -2.71
CA GLY A 161 8.82 13.98 -2.33
C GLY A 161 9.56 13.16 -1.28
N PHE A 162 8.86 12.61 -0.28
CA PHE A 162 9.47 11.70 0.71
C PHE A 162 9.87 10.37 0.09
N LEU A 163 9.00 9.77 -0.71
CA LEU A 163 9.25 8.48 -1.35
C LEU A 163 10.36 8.53 -2.40
N SER A 164 10.62 9.69 -2.99
CA SER A 164 11.72 9.90 -3.94
C SER A 164 13.11 9.92 -3.29
N GLN A 165 13.19 10.10 -1.96
CA GLN A 165 14.44 10.14 -1.22
C GLN A 165 14.99 8.73 -0.94
N HIS A 166 16.29 8.64 -0.66
CA HIS A 166 16.94 7.35 -0.38
C HIS A 166 16.30 6.59 0.80
N GLU A 167 16.05 7.29 1.90
CA GLU A 167 15.50 6.66 3.11
C GLU A 167 13.97 6.56 3.12
N LYS A 168 13.29 7.27 2.19
CA LYS A 168 11.82 7.28 2.02
C LYS A 168 11.01 7.57 3.30
N ARG A 169 11.66 8.16 4.30
CA ARG A 169 11.04 8.54 5.58
C ARG A 169 10.47 9.95 5.53
N VAL A 170 9.40 10.16 6.28
CA VAL A 170 8.87 11.50 6.52
C VAL A 170 9.89 12.31 7.32
N ILE A 171 10.26 13.47 6.80
CA ILE A 171 11.18 14.40 7.45
C ILE A 171 10.37 15.58 7.98
N PHE A 172 9.97 15.54 9.25
CA PHE A 172 9.09 16.53 9.88
C PHE A 172 9.61 17.96 9.79
N LYS A 173 10.93 18.15 9.88
CA LYS A 173 11.57 19.47 9.72
C LYS A 173 11.36 20.09 8.33
N LYS A 174 11.10 19.27 7.29
CA LYS A 174 10.79 19.78 5.95
C LYS A 174 9.33 20.22 5.82
N LEU A 175 8.44 19.75 6.69
CA LEU A 175 7.04 20.17 6.71
C LEU A 175 6.88 21.56 7.34
N GLN A 176 7.59 21.79 8.44
CA GLN A 176 7.65 23.08 9.13
C GLN A 176 8.89 23.12 10.02
N ASP A 177 9.60 24.25 10.03
CA ASP A 177 10.75 24.45 10.90
C ASP A 177 10.39 24.24 12.38
N GLY A 178 11.21 23.46 13.09
CA GLY A 178 10.98 23.10 14.50
C GLY A 178 9.89 22.07 14.76
N SER A 179 9.37 21.40 13.71
CA SER A 179 8.36 20.36 13.88
C SER A 179 8.95 19.03 14.35
N TYR A 180 8.16 18.34 15.18
CA TYR A 180 8.45 17.01 15.72
C TYR A 180 7.32 16.03 15.41
N ALA A 181 7.65 14.74 15.41
CA ALA A 181 6.72 13.65 15.05
C ALA A 181 5.40 13.68 15.86
N ASP A 182 5.47 13.95 17.16
CA ASP A 182 4.32 13.97 18.07
C ASP A 182 3.22 14.94 17.62
N GLN A 183 3.60 15.99 16.91
CA GLN A 183 2.66 16.99 16.40
C GLN A 183 1.85 16.50 15.19
N TYR A 184 2.28 15.39 14.56
CA TYR A 184 1.71 14.84 13.33
C TYR A 184 1.07 13.46 13.53
N GLU A 185 1.06 12.90 14.74
CA GLU A 185 0.53 11.54 14.99
C GLU A 185 -0.94 11.43 14.56
N GLU A 186 -1.78 12.39 14.93
CA GLU A 186 -3.18 12.43 14.53
C GLU A 186 -3.36 12.60 13.03
N THR A 187 -2.40 13.23 12.35
CA THR A 187 -2.40 13.43 10.90
C THR A 187 -2.21 12.12 10.15
N PHE A 188 -1.24 11.30 10.58
CA PHE A 188 -1.04 9.97 9.99
C PHE A 188 -2.23 9.06 10.26
N PHE A 189 -2.76 9.12 11.48
CA PHE A 189 -3.95 8.38 11.83
C PHE A 189 -5.13 8.72 10.91
N TRP A 190 -5.30 10.01 10.59
CA TRP A 190 -6.34 10.45 9.67
C TRP A 190 -6.10 9.95 8.24
N LEU A 191 -4.88 10.08 7.72
CA LEU A 191 -4.52 9.65 6.36
C LEU A 191 -4.68 8.13 6.19
N SER A 192 -4.28 7.34 7.18
CA SER A 192 -4.42 5.89 7.19
C SER A 192 -5.88 5.46 7.28
N ASP A 193 -6.64 6.05 8.20
CA ASP A 193 -8.06 5.76 8.35
C ASP A 193 -8.88 6.11 7.11
N SER A 194 -8.44 7.11 6.34
CA SER A 194 -9.04 7.47 5.04
C SER A 194 -8.56 6.60 3.88
N MET A 195 -7.63 5.68 4.13
CA MET A 195 -6.99 4.86 3.10
C MET A 195 -6.28 5.68 2.01
N ILE A 196 -6.01 6.97 2.26
CA ILE A 196 -5.22 7.82 1.37
C ILE A 196 -3.77 7.39 1.39
N SER A 197 -3.29 6.94 2.56
CA SER A 197 -1.92 6.45 2.72
C SER A 197 -1.83 5.15 3.51
N ASN A 198 -0.72 4.45 3.29
CA ASN A 198 -0.32 3.25 4.02
C ASN A 198 0.95 3.56 4.81
N GLU A 199 0.85 3.59 6.15
CA GLU A 199 1.98 3.86 7.01
C GLU A 199 2.81 2.61 7.25
N CYS A 200 4.13 2.80 7.19
CA CYS A 200 5.10 1.78 7.55
C CYS A 200 6.00 2.33 8.66
N PHE A 201 5.87 1.79 9.86
CA PHE A 201 6.59 2.28 11.04
C PHE A 201 7.90 1.54 11.29
N LEU A 202 8.87 2.23 11.91
CA LEU A 202 10.09 1.58 12.36
C LEU A 202 9.78 0.59 13.49
N CYS A 203 10.25 -0.65 13.35
CA CYS A 203 10.28 -1.63 14.43
C CYS A 203 11.72 -1.74 14.96
N ASN A 204 11.95 -1.33 16.21
CA ASN A 204 13.29 -1.33 16.81
C ASN A 204 13.76 -2.72 17.22
N ASP A 205 12.85 -3.56 17.69
CA ASP A 205 13.15 -4.95 18.08
C ASP A 205 12.04 -5.90 17.61
N PRO A 206 12.27 -6.61 16.51
CA PRO A 206 11.27 -7.53 15.96
C PRO A 206 11.14 -8.87 16.71
N ASN A 207 11.93 -9.13 17.76
CA ASN A 207 11.91 -10.41 18.48
C ASN A 207 10.61 -10.70 19.22
N VAL A 208 9.94 -9.66 19.75
CA VAL A 208 8.83 -9.82 20.73
C VAL A 208 7.46 -9.53 20.12
N GLY A 209 7.40 -9.10 18.89
CA GLY A 209 6.18 -8.67 18.19
C GLY A 209 6.36 -7.27 17.61
N LEU A 210 6.02 -7.14 16.33
CA LEU A 210 6.31 -5.92 15.58
C LEU A 210 5.60 -4.70 16.16
N SER A 211 4.33 -4.85 16.55
CA SER A 211 3.53 -3.74 17.10
C SER A 211 3.95 -3.28 18.50
N LEU A 212 4.62 -4.14 19.26
CA LEU A 212 5.08 -3.79 20.62
C LEU A 212 6.31 -2.88 20.61
N ASN A 213 7.08 -2.94 19.51
CA ASN A 213 8.34 -2.20 19.35
C ASN A 213 8.27 -1.18 18.22
N GLU A 214 7.06 -0.70 17.93
CA GLU A 214 6.78 0.33 16.94
C GLU A 214 7.27 1.70 17.42
N THR A 215 8.03 2.38 16.58
CA THR A 215 8.46 3.76 16.82
C THR A 215 7.80 4.69 15.82
N ARG A 216 6.76 5.39 16.25
CA ARG A 216 5.92 6.25 15.42
C ARG A 216 6.61 7.51 14.92
N SER A 217 7.68 7.94 15.58
CA SER A 217 8.50 9.08 15.13
C SER A 217 9.30 8.79 13.86
N TYR A 218 9.36 7.54 13.44
CA TYR A 218 10.00 7.13 12.19
C TYR A 218 8.99 6.38 11.33
N VAL A 219 8.47 7.06 10.32
CA VAL A 219 7.43 6.54 9.43
C VAL A 219 7.79 6.74 7.98
N LYS A 220 7.55 5.73 7.15
CA LYS A 220 7.44 5.82 5.70
C LYS A 220 5.94 5.92 5.38
N CYS A 221 5.55 6.88 4.55
CA CYS A 221 4.17 7.14 4.18
C CYS A 221 4.00 6.82 2.69
N TYR A 222 3.45 5.65 2.38
CA TYR A 222 3.16 5.23 1.02
C TYR A 222 1.78 5.73 0.60
N MET A 223 1.60 6.06 -0.67
CA MET A 223 0.27 6.38 -1.19
C MET A 223 -0.61 5.12 -1.18
N GLY A 224 -1.90 5.26 -0.86
CA GLY A 224 -2.84 4.13 -0.82
C GLY A 224 -3.00 3.42 -2.16
N ASP A 225 -2.75 4.15 -3.26
CA ASP A 225 -2.76 3.62 -4.62
C ASP A 225 -1.56 4.12 -5.42
N THR A 226 -0.89 3.20 -6.14
CA THR A 226 0.35 3.53 -6.88
C THR A 226 0.07 4.34 -8.13
N GLY A 227 -1.04 4.11 -8.82
CA GLY A 227 -1.45 4.94 -9.95
C GLY A 227 -1.73 6.38 -9.53
N LEU A 228 -2.37 6.58 -8.38
CA LEU A 228 -2.54 7.91 -7.79
C LEU A 228 -1.20 8.55 -7.43
N LEU A 229 -0.23 7.79 -6.91
CA LEU A 229 1.12 8.30 -6.64
C LEU A 229 1.78 8.82 -7.90
N VAL A 230 1.64 8.14 -9.04
CA VAL A 230 2.17 8.60 -10.33
C VAL A 230 1.56 9.94 -10.72
N SER A 231 0.24 10.04 -10.75
CA SER A 231 -0.45 11.29 -11.11
C SER A 231 -0.16 12.43 -10.13
N HIS A 232 -0.03 12.12 -8.83
CA HIS A 232 0.31 13.10 -7.79
C HIS A 232 1.75 13.60 -7.92
N ALA A 233 2.70 12.75 -8.32
CA ALA A 233 4.08 13.15 -8.54
C ALA A 233 4.26 14.11 -9.73
N PHE A 234 3.31 14.12 -10.66
CA PHE A 234 3.28 14.99 -11.84
C PHE A 234 2.15 16.04 -11.78
N ASP A 235 1.68 16.39 -10.59
CA ASP A 235 0.52 17.27 -10.38
C ASP A 235 0.71 18.70 -10.94
N GLU A 236 1.94 19.16 -11.06
CA GLU A 236 2.27 20.49 -11.62
C GLU A 236 2.01 20.60 -13.13
N ASN A 237 1.76 19.49 -13.80
CA ASN A 237 1.58 19.46 -15.25
C ASN A 237 0.11 19.23 -15.61
N GLU A 238 -0.23 19.64 -16.83
CA GLU A 238 -1.43 19.18 -17.52
C GLU A 238 -1.47 17.64 -17.59
N LEU A 239 -2.60 17.05 -18.00
CA LEU A 239 -2.75 15.60 -18.20
C LEU A 239 -1.50 15.00 -18.86
N LEU A 240 -0.97 13.92 -18.27
CA LEU A 240 0.11 13.19 -18.89
C LEU A 240 -0.40 12.48 -20.14
N GLU A 241 0.20 12.81 -21.29
CA GLU A 241 -0.14 12.17 -22.54
C GLU A 241 0.22 10.67 -22.52
N ASP A 242 -0.56 9.85 -23.21
CA ASP A 242 -0.37 8.40 -23.33
C ASP A 242 1.06 8.03 -23.79
N GLU A 243 1.66 8.87 -24.64
CA GLU A 243 3.04 8.66 -25.08
C GLU A 243 4.04 8.76 -23.91
N VAL A 244 3.83 9.62 -22.93
CA VAL A 244 4.68 9.73 -21.73
C VAL A 244 4.62 8.42 -20.93
N TYR A 245 3.41 7.88 -20.72
CA TYR A 245 3.23 6.59 -20.06
C TYR A 245 3.90 5.43 -20.81
N LYS A 246 3.78 5.41 -22.14
CA LYS A 246 4.46 4.41 -22.98
C LYS A 246 5.97 4.52 -22.92
N GLN A 247 6.53 5.73 -22.80
CA GLN A 247 7.96 5.93 -22.59
C GLN A 247 8.42 5.45 -21.20
N ILE A 248 7.60 5.62 -20.17
CA ILE A 248 7.84 5.06 -18.84
C ILE A 248 7.87 3.52 -18.90
N LEU A 249 6.87 2.91 -19.53
CA LEU A 249 6.81 1.46 -19.72
C LEU A 249 8.01 0.92 -20.51
N ALA A 250 8.49 1.68 -21.48
CA ALA A 250 9.67 1.33 -22.28
C ALA A 250 11.01 1.59 -21.56
N GLY A 251 11.00 2.11 -20.33
CA GLY A 251 12.20 2.46 -19.58
C GLY A 251 12.99 3.63 -20.18
N LYS A 252 12.36 4.44 -21.04
CA LYS A 252 12.98 5.58 -21.72
C LYS A 252 12.89 6.87 -20.92
N LEU A 253 11.88 7.01 -20.07
CA LEU A 253 11.72 8.11 -19.13
C LEU A 253 12.10 7.61 -17.73
N GLN A 254 13.09 8.23 -17.11
CA GLN A 254 13.50 7.88 -15.76
C GLN A 254 12.50 8.48 -14.75
N ILE A 255 11.58 7.65 -14.30
CA ILE A 255 10.89 7.85 -13.02
C ILE A 255 11.72 7.12 -11.95
N ASN A 256 11.60 7.57 -10.70
CA ASN A 256 12.16 6.82 -9.58
C ASN A 256 11.45 5.46 -9.43
N GLU A 257 11.87 4.48 -10.23
CA GLU A 257 11.30 3.13 -10.24
C GLU A 257 11.26 2.53 -8.83
N GLY A 258 12.28 2.81 -8.01
CA GLY A 258 12.34 2.32 -6.63
C GLY A 258 11.19 2.85 -5.77
N MET A 259 10.75 4.09 -5.99
CA MET A 259 9.58 4.66 -5.32
C MET A 259 8.30 3.92 -5.71
N LEU A 260 8.08 3.71 -7.00
CA LEU A 260 6.86 3.06 -7.51
C LEU A 260 6.80 1.58 -7.12
N TYR A 261 7.93 0.86 -7.23
CA TYR A 261 7.99 -0.55 -6.81
C TYR A 261 7.67 -0.71 -5.33
N GLU A 262 8.32 0.04 -4.44
CA GLU A 262 8.01 -0.06 -3.01
C GLU A 262 6.57 0.31 -2.69
N ASN A 263 6.02 1.35 -3.35
CA ASN A 263 4.62 1.73 -3.13
C ASN A 263 3.65 0.63 -3.58
N ALA A 264 3.86 0.03 -4.76
CA ALA A 264 3.03 -1.06 -5.25
C ALA A 264 3.09 -2.30 -4.33
N ILE A 265 4.28 -2.62 -3.82
CA ILE A 265 4.45 -3.72 -2.86
C ILE A 265 3.74 -3.38 -1.54
N ALA A 266 3.88 -2.16 -1.02
CA ALA A 266 3.17 -1.71 0.17
C ALA A 266 1.65 -1.83 0.01
N GLN A 267 1.10 -1.36 -1.12
CA GLN A 267 -0.31 -1.45 -1.48
C GLN A 267 -0.81 -2.90 -1.48
N MET A 268 -0.10 -3.81 -2.16
CA MET A 268 -0.46 -5.22 -2.24
C MET A 268 -0.40 -5.92 -0.86
N LEU A 269 0.64 -5.66 -0.06
CA LEU A 269 0.76 -6.23 1.28
C LEU A 269 -0.37 -5.75 2.20
N VAL A 270 -0.75 -4.48 2.13
CA VAL A 270 -1.87 -3.93 2.93
C VAL A 270 -3.21 -4.52 2.47
N ALA A 271 -3.44 -4.64 1.16
CA ALA A 271 -4.64 -5.27 0.61
C ALA A 271 -4.77 -6.73 1.08
N ASN A 272 -3.65 -7.45 1.23
CA ASN A 272 -3.59 -8.80 1.81
C ASN A 272 -3.73 -8.84 3.34
N GLY A 273 -3.97 -7.68 3.98
CA GLY A 273 -4.23 -7.57 5.42
C GLY A 273 -2.98 -7.49 6.30
N HIS A 274 -1.81 -7.21 5.73
CA HIS A 274 -0.59 -7.04 6.48
C HIS A 274 -0.45 -5.62 7.01
N LYS A 275 -0.02 -5.49 8.27
CA LYS A 275 0.49 -4.24 8.81
C LYS A 275 1.97 -4.12 8.48
N LEU A 276 2.38 -2.94 8.01
CA LEU A 276 3.72 -2.71 7.50
C LEU A 276 4.66 -2.19 8.57
N TYR A 277 5.85 -2.75 8.62
CA TYR A 277 6.97 -2.28 9.42
C TYR A 277 8.23 -2.28 8.59
N PHE A 278 9.19 -1.43 8.94
CA PHE A 278 10.54 -1.47 8.40
C PHE A 278 11.56 -1.57 9.52
N TYR A 279 12.81 -1.87 9.18
CA TYR A 279 13.90 -1.96 10.15
C TYR A 279 15.13 -1.24 9.64
N THR A 280 15.78 -0.50 10.51
CA THR A 280 17.12 0.05 10.26
C THR A 280 17.97 -0.12 11.50
N HIS A 281 19.25 -0.41 11.30
CA HIS A 281 20.23 -0.47 12.38
C HIS A 281 21.41 0.42 12.02
N TYR A 282 21.62 1.45 12.84
CA TYR A 282 22.76 2.34 12.72
C TYR A 282 23.95 1.76 13.46
N ASN A 283 25.06 1.59 12.75
CA ASN A 283 26.31 1.10 13.34
C ASN A 283 27.20 2.30 13.67
N GLU A 284 27.38 2.57 14.96
CA GLU A 284 28.16 3.70 15.46
C GLU A 284 29.64 3.63 15.01
N ASN A 285 30.22 2.44 14.98
CA ASN A 285 31.63 2.24 14.58
C ASN A 285 31.86 2.51 13.07
N LYS A 286 30.83 2.30 12.25
CA LYS A 286 30.89 2.49 10.80
C LYS A 286 30.27 3.82 10.34
N HIS A 287 29.65 4.56 11.26
CA HIS A 287 28.89 5.79 11.00
C HIS A 287 27.89 5.68 9.84
N ARG A 288 27.22 4.52 9.72
CA ARG A 288 26.21 4.25 8.68
C ARG A 288 25.25 3.14 9.10
N ASN A 289 24.12 3.06 8.40
CA ASN A 289 23.25 1.90 8.53
C ASN A 289 23.96 0.66 7.95
N ASP A 290 24.01 -0.41 8.70
CA ASP A 290 24.57 -1.70 8.27
C ASP A 290 23.49 -2.77 8.07
N MET A 291 22.27 -2.50 8.48
CA MET A 291 21.07 -3.29 8.15
C MET A 291 19.92 -2.33 7.82
N GLU A 292 19.25 -2.60 6.73
CA GLU A 292 18.04 -1.90 6.32
C GLU A 292 17.12 -2.92 5.62
N ILE A 293 15.89 -3.06 6.13
CA ILE A 293 14.87 -3.96 5.59
C ILE A 293 13.66 -3.10 5.24
N ASP A 294 13.22 -3.16 3.99
CA ASP A 294 12.17 -2.29 3.46
C ASP A 294 10.82 -2.58 4.10
N PHE A 295 10.47 -3.87 4.24
CA PHE A 295 9.26 -4.30 4.93
C PHE A 295 9.53 -5.49 5.84
N ILE A 296 8.87 -5.50 6.99
CA ILE A 296 8.72 -6.67 7.84
C ILE A 296 7.24 -6.86 8.08
N ILE A 297 6.75 -8.05 7.81
CA ILE A 297 5.39 -8.45 8.10
C ILE A 297 5.38 -9.63 9.07
N SER A 298 4.28 -9.85 9.76
CA SER A 298 4.09 -11.02 10.64
C SER A 298 2.94 -11.87 10.15
N ASN A 299 3.08 -13.19 10.31
CA ASN A 299 2.00 -14.12 10.06
C ASN A 299 1.69 -14.89 11.34
N ASN A 300 0.58 -14.53 11.99
CA ASN A 300 0.13 -15.12 13.25
C ASN A 300 -0.73 -16.38 13.05
N ARG A 301 -0.89 -16.88 11.83
CA ARG A 301 -1.74 -18.06 11.54
C ARG A 301 -1.18 -19.38 12.08
N ARG A 302 0.06 -19.38 12.59
CA ARG A 302 0.70 -20.57 13.20
C ARG A 302 1.11 -20.26 14.64
N LEU A 303 1.08 -21.25 15.52
CA LEU A 303 1.36 -21.18 16.97
C LEU A 303 2.73 -20.58 17.38
N LYS A 304 3.58 -20.21 16.43
CA LYS A 304 4.85 -19.52 16.70
C LYS A 304 4.88 -18.19 15.93
N TYR A 305 5.14 -17.13 16.66
CA TYR A 305 5.45 -15.83 16.05
C TYR A 305 6.59 -15.98 15.04
N LYS A 306 6.35 -15.58 13.82
CA LYS A 306 7.35 -15.52 12.75
C LYS A 306 7.22 -14.20 12.03
N MET A 307 8.37 -13.57 11.76
CA MET A 307 8.45 -12.39 10.91
C MET A 307 9.04 -12.76 9.55
N PHE A 308 8.62 -12.02 8.55
CA PHE A 308 9.01 -12.21 7.15
C PHE A 308 9.64 -10.91 6.66
N PRO A 309 10.98 -10.81 6.62
CA PRO A 309 11.66 -9.66 6.07
C PRO A 309 11.59 -9.67 4.54
N ILE A 310 11.32 -8.49 3.97
CA ILE A 310 11.17 -8.28 2.53
C ILE A 310 12.06 -7.10 2.13
N GLU A 311 12.95 -7.31 1.18
CA GLU A 311 13.71 -6.25 0.50
C GLU A 311 13.20 -6.05 -0.92
N VAL A 312 13.02 -4.81 -1.34
CA VAL A 312 12.60 -4.44 -2.70
C VAL A 312 13.78 -3.89 -3.48
N LYS A 313 14.05 -4.45 -4.64
CA LYS A 313 15.19 -4.09 -5.49
C LYS A 313 14.74 -3.81 -6.93
N SER A 314 14.72 -2.55 -7.34
CA SER A 314 14.43 -2.15 -8.72
C SER A 314 15.61 -2.38 -9.68
N GLY A 315 16.84 -2.35 -9.17
CA GLY A 315 18.05 -2.50 -9.98
C GLY A 315 18.40 -3.94 -10.35
N LYS A 316 19.10 -4.12 -11.50
CA LYS A 316 19.58 -5.44 -11.97
C LYS A 316 20.64 -6.08 -11.08
N GLN A 317 21.41 -5.27 -10.34
CA GLN A 317 22.42 -5.72 -9.40
C GLN A 317 22.09 -5.21 -8.01
N TYR A 318 22.11 -6.08 -7.02
CA TYR A 318 21.82 -5.72 -5.64
C TYR A 318 22.69 -6.56 -4.68
N LYS A 319 22.87 -6.01 -3.48
CA LYS A 319 23.57 -6.70 -2.39
C LYS A 319 22.53 -7.28 -1.42
N THR A 320 22.82 -8.45 -0.89
CA THR A 320 21.99 -9.15 0.09
C THR A 320 22.55 -9.05 1.51
N THR A 321 23.57 -8.23 1.72
CA THR A 321 24.29 -8.12 3.00
C THR A 321 23.38 -7.72 4.14
N SER A 322 22.51 -6.72 3.93
CA SER A 322 21.54 -6.23 4.92
C SER A 322 20.62 -7.35 5.38
N LEU A 323 19.99 -8.03 4.43
CA LEU A 323 19.05 -9.13 4.70
C LEU A 323 19.77 -10.32 5.37
N ASN A 324 20.98 -10.67 4.94
CA ASN A 324 21.74 -11.77 5.55
C ASN A 324 22.13 -11.44 7.00
N ASN A 325 22.60 -10.22 7.29
CA ASN A 325 22.90 -9.79 8.65
C ASN A 325 21.66 -9.81 9.53
N PHE A 326 20.51 -9.37 8.99
CA PHE A 326 19.25 -9.39 9.69
C PHE A 326 18.78 -10.82 9.99
N ARG A 327 18.89 -11.74 9.02
CA ARG A 327 18.56 -13.15 9.18
C ARG A 327 19.43 -13.85 10.23
N GLU A 328 20.70 -13.52 10.29
CA GLU A 328 21.61 -14.09 11.31
C GLU A 328 21.27 -13.57 12.70
N LYS A 329 21.04 -12.26 12.82
CA LYS A 329 20.70 -11.62 14.12
C LYS A 329 19.39 -12.14 14.71
N TYR A 330 18.38 -12.39 13.89
CA TYR A 330 17.01 -12.73 14.32
C TYR A 330 16.60 -14.17 13.93
N LYS A 331 17.55 -15.06 13.73
CA LYS A 331 17.32 -16.43 13.18
C LYS A 331 16.22 -17.25 13.86
N GLU A 332 15.95 -17.03 15.15
CA GLU A 332 14.93 -17.77 15.89
C GLU A 332 13.49 -17.31 15.58
N CYS A 333 13.32 -16.06 15.19
CA CYS A 333 12.02 -15.43 14.91
C CYS A 333 11.72 -15.30 13.42
N ILE A 334 12.69 -15.57 12.53
CA ILE A 334 12.50 -15.43 11.09
C ILE A 334 11.74 -16.64 10.52
N GLY A 335 10.77 -16.32 9.67
CA GLY A 335 10.15 -17.23 8.73
C GLY A 335 10.87 -17.25 7.39
N GLU A 336 10.11 -17.18 6.30
CA GLU A 336 10.66 -17.00 4.96
C GLU A 336 11.18 -15.57 4.80
N SER A 337 12.23 -15.41 4.00
CA SER A 337 12.82 -14.12 3.69
C SER A 337 12.73 -13.86 2.19
N TYR A 338 12.29 -12.68 1.81
CA TYR A 338 12.00 -12.36 0.42
C TYR A 338 12.90 -11.24 -0.12
N ILE A 339 13.28 -11.38 -1.37
CA ILE A 339 13.79 -10.27 -2.19
C ILE A 339 12.86 -10.12 -3.39
N ILE A 340 12.25 -8.96 -3.53
CA ILE A 340 11.37 -8.64 -4.66
C ILE A 340 12.20 -7.88 -5.70
N HIS A 341 12.26 -8.39 -6.92
CA HIS A 341 13.05 -7.83 -8.01
C HIS A 341 12.45 -8.16 -9.38
N SER A 342 12.92 -7.51 -10.44
CA SER A 342 12.37 -7.69 -11.80
C SER A 342 12.73 -9.02 -12.49
N ARG A 343 13.53 -9.89 -11.85
CA ARG A 343 13.88 -11.21 -12.42
C ARG A 343 12.87 -12.26 -11.99
N ASN A 344 12.87 -13.39 -12.68
CA ASN A 344 12.01 -14.52 -12.38
C ASN A 344 12.31 -15.15 -11.01
N LEU A 345 11.40 -15.97 -10.50
CA LEU A 345 11.54 -16.65 -9.22
C LEU A 345 12.78 -17.52 -9.17
N ILE A 346 13.54 -17.38 -8.10
CA ILE A 346 14.66 -18.27 -7.75
C ILE A 346 14.79 -18.35 -6.22
N VAL A 347 15.10 -19.54 -5.72
CA VAL A 347 15.45 -19.73 -4.31
C VAL A 347 16.97 -19.88 -4.21
N LYS A 348 17.60 -18.99 -3.46
CA LYS A 348 19.06 -18.98 -3.29
C LYS A 348 19.42 -18.67 -1.83
N ASP A 349 20.29 -19.49 -1.23
CA ASP A 349 20.79 -19.33 0.15
C ASP A 349 19.66 -19.21 1.20
N GLY A 350 18.53 -19.91 0.95
CA GLY A 350 17.33 -19.85 1.80
C GLY A 350 16.57 -18.52 1.72
N ILE A 351 16.83 -17.69 0.70
CA ILE A 351 16.08 -16.48 0.37
C ILE A 351 15.24 -16.78 -0.88
N ILE A 352 13.98 -16.40 -0.82
CA ILE A 352 13.03 -16.53 -1.93
C ILE A 352 13.05 -15.21 -2.71
N CYS A 353 13.68 -15.23 -3.88
CA CYS A 353 13.72 -14.07 -4.77
C CYS A 353 12.56 -14.19 -5.75
N ILE A 354 11.66 -13.22 -5.73
CA ILE A 354 10.42 -13.25 -6.54
C ILE A 354 10.27 -11.98 -7.39
N PRO A 355 9.60 -12.08 -8.54
CA PRO A 355 9.15 -10.90 -9.27
C PRO A 355 8.01 -10.19 -8.52
N PRO A 356 7.83 -8.86 -8.73
CA PRO A 356 6.90 -8.04 -7.95
C PRO A 356 5.43 -8.49 -8.08
N TYR A 357 5.03 -9.01 -9.21
CA TYR A 357 3.67 -9.53 -9.41
C TYR A 357 3.35 -10.76 -8.54
N MET A 358 4.36 -11.46 -7.99
CA MET A 358 4.15 -12.58 -7.07
C MET A 358 3.89 -12.12 -5.63
N THR A 359 4.01 -10.84 -5.31
CA THR A 359 3.73 -10.30 -3.96
C THR A 359 2.30 -10.58 -3.51
N MET A 360 1.36 -10.71 -4.46
CA MET A 360 -0.02 -11.11 -4.18
C MET A 360 -0.17 -12.46 -3.45
N ASN A 361 0.89 -13.25 -3.38
CA ASN A 361 0.89 -14.58 -2.73
C ASN A 361 1.59 -14.59 -1.35
N ILE A 362 2.08 -13.45 -0.87
CA ILE A 362 2.72 -13.31 0.45
C ILE A 362 1.67 -13.05 1.59
#